data_a12e93e87325e6f827798722d0c1b36c
#
_entry.id   a12e93e87325e6f827798722d0c1b36c
#
_cell.length_a   1.000
_cell.length_b   1.000
_cell.length_c   1.000
_cell.angle_alpha   90.00
_cell.angle_beta   90.00
_cell.angle_gamma   90.00
#
_symmetry.space_group_name_H-M   'P 1'
#
loop_
_entity.id
_entity.type
_entity.pdbx_description
1 polymer ?
#
loop_
_entity_poly.entity_id
_entity_poly.type
_entity_poly.pdbx_seq_one_letter_code
_entity_poly.pdbx_strand_id
1 'polypeptide(L)'
;MKLNRSLGISHKINDFKAGNILGVLHKEFTMKLLDNEDAGEVKTQNRERIFTSATTLLTMVLTATQKDKSLKNSVQLYYTLHQQNKMRVMESLKNQIKKEREEDGKKEKKPGRPKQYAIQIPESLKKDISLNTAAYSKARNRVSLRLIRELFSSMRIQEAKNDYTHFHGRKVYIGDGTYVQMQDTRSLREIYDVKHHGDSFEGYPQGLVEVLIERGTGQIYTFRTSNRHTSELALFHDMIDEVPEGSVLLLDDLYNCFEIIAKCKRKGIDLVFPAKREKGYELVEKISEGDFIIKKRTPESRSKWLSEHEKPGNILLRRIECKSPDGKDYLIYTTMLDKTISRDEIQLLYLTRWDVEVGIREIKTIMDINILRSKTPDMALKELVVALATYNLIRKVIYASIKDLPFSPKEDFILKFYTLNQDILVDKKGRVYNRWSTGRRRNEAVDNKTDAAEKKTLQKI
;
A
#
# COMPACT_ATOMS: atom_id res chain seq x y z
N MET A 1 -10.01 -2.88 -32.00
CA MET A 1 -9.97 -3.51 -30.68
C MET A 1 -9.17 -2.72 -29.60
N LYS A 2 -8.06 -2.03 -29.93
CA LYS A 2 -7.27 -1.22 -28.97
C LYS A 2 -7.99 0.03 -28.43
N LEU A 3 -8.83 0.69 -29.24
CA LEU A 3 -9.53 1.94 -28.84
C LEU A 3 -10.58 1.71 -27.73
N ASN A 4 -11.35 0.63 -27.79
CA ASN A 4 -12.39 0.33 -26.80
C ASN A 4 -11.85 -0.09 -25.42
N ARG A 5 -10.60 -0.62 -25.36
CA ARG A 5 -9.94 -0.97 -24.08
C ARG A 5 -9.41 0.26 -23.36
N SER A 6 -8.87 1.24 -24.09
CA SER A 6 -8.41 2.51 -23.50
C SER A 6 -9.57 3.34 -22.95
N LEU A 7 -10.73 3.31 -23.59
CA LEU A 7 -11.96 3.94 -23.10
C LEU A 7 -12.48 3.29 -21.80
N GLY A 8 -12.40 1.96 -21.68
CA GLY A 8 -12.79 1.27 -20.44
C GLY A 8 -11.90 1.61 -19.23
N ILE A 9 -10.60 1.77 -19.45
CA ILE A 9 -9.64 2.18 -18.42
C ILE A 9 -9.89 3.65 -18.04
N SER A 10 -10.05 4.54 -19.03
CA SER A 10 -10.40 5.94 -18.79
C SER A 10 -11.71 6.09 -18.03
N HIS A 11 -12.72 5.26 -18.29
CA HIS A 11 -14.01 5.30 -17.57
C HIS A 11 -13.84 4.89 -16.11
N LYS A 12 -13.12 3.81 -15.82
CA LYS A 12 -12.83 3.37 -14.44
C LYS A 12 -11.99 4.40 -13.67
N ILE A 13 -11.02 5.05 -14.34
CA ILE A 13 -10.22 6.14 -13.76
C ILE A 13 -11.09 7.37 -13.51
N ASN A 14 -12.01 7.71 -14.42
CA ASN A 14 -12.93 8.83 -14.25
C ASN A 14 -13.96 8.55 -13.17
N ASP A 15 -14.42 7.31 -13.01
CA ASP A 15 -15.28 6.89 -11.91
C ASP A 15 -14.56 7.00 -10.55
N PHE A 16 -13.29 6.67 -10.50
CA PHE A 16 -12.44 6.88 -9.32
C PHE A 16 -12.26 8.39 -9.03
N LYS A 17 -12.00 9.22 -10.06
CA LYS A 17 -11.89 10.69 -9.94
C LYS A 17 -13.19 11.38 -9.54
N ALA A 18 -14.33 10.91 -10.05
CA ALA A 18 -15.64 11.50 -9.80
C ALA A 18 -16.19 11.24 -8.39
N GLY A 19 -15.35 10.74 -7.46
CA GLY A 19 -15.78 10.44 -6.09
C GLY A 19 -16.49 9.10 -5.96
N ASN A 20 -16.49 8.26 -7.00
CA ASN A 20 -16.94 6.87 -6.93
C ASN A 20 -15.94 5.95 -6.19
N ILE A 21 -14.84 6.50 -5.65
CA ILE A 21 -14.10 5.89 -4.53
C ILE A 21 -15.11 5.44 -3.47
N LEU A 22 -16.14 6.23 -3.21
CA LEU A 22 -17.25 5.87 -2.33
C LEU A 22 -18.02 4.63 -2.80
N GLY A 23 -18.27 4.47 -4.08
CA GLY A 23 -18.95 3.29 -4.62
C GLY A 23 -18.13 2.03 -4.50
N VAL A 24 -16.82 2.11 -4.78
CA VAL A 24 -15.88 1.00 -4.61
C VAL A 24 -15.65 0.71 -3.12
N LEU A 25 -15.46 1.74 -2.29
CA LEU A 25 -15.35 1.63 -0.85
C LEU A 25 -16.68 1.20 -0.22
N HIS A 26 -17.81 1.75 -0.64
CA HIS A 26 -19.12 1.46 -0.08
C HIS A 26 -19.51 0.00 -0.31
N LYS A 27 -19.23 -0.57 -1.46
CA LYS A 27 -19.56 -1.94 -1.80
C LYS A 27 -18.73 -2.98 -1.02
N GLU A 28 -17.47 -2.66 -0.70
CA GLU A 28 -16.58 -3.55 0.04
C GLU A 28 -16.49 -3.22 1.54
N PHE A 29 -16.78 -1.99 1.91
CA PHE A 29 -16.53 -1.42 3.22
C PHE A 29 -17.72 -1.42 4.16
N THR A 30 -18.94 -1.19 3.62
CA THR A 30 -20.09 -0.86 4.47
C THR A 30 -20.72 -2.08 5.11
N MET A 31 -20.79 -3.20 4.42
CA MET A 31 -21.59 -4.33 4.90
C MET A 31 -20.88 -5.18 5.95
N LYS A 32 -19.57 -5.44 5.80
CA LYS A 32 -18.84 -6.36 6.70
C LYS A 32 -18.28 -5.73 7.96
N LEU A 33 -17.92 -4.45 7.90
CA LEU A 33 -17.29 -3.76 9.03
C LEU A 33 -18.31 -3.11 9.98
N LEU A 34 -19.46 -2.72 9.47
CA LEU A 34 -20.53 -2.12 10.28
C LEU A 34 -21.28 -3.15 11.12
N ASP A 35 -21.50 -4.35 10.58
CA ASP A 35 -22.19 -5.43 11.31
C ASP A 35 -21.38 -5.94 12.51
N ASN A 36 -20.04 -5.80 12.51
CA ASN A 36 -19.19 -6.21 13.62
C ASN A 36 -19.03 -5.16 14.74
N GLU A 37 -19.23 -3.87 14.46
CA GLU A 37 -19.14 -2.83 15.48
C GLU A 37 -20.39 -2.75 16.38
N ASP A 38 -21.56 -3.04 15.83
CA ASP A 38 -22.81 -3.02 16.61
C ASP A 38 -22.90 -4.16 17.65
N ALA A 39 -22.06 -5.18 17.52
CA ALA A 39 -22.03 -6.32 18.45
C ALA A 39 -21.17 -6.08 19.72
N GLY A 40 -20.32 -5.05 19.77
CA GLY A 40 -19.34 -4.83 20.84
C GLY A 40 -19.45 -3.52 21.62
N GLU A 41 -20.10 -2.50 21.10
CA GLU A 41 -20.31 -1.25 21.85
C GLU A 41 -21.66 -1.28 22.59
N VAL A 42 -21.58 -1.31 23.90
CA VAL A 42 -22.73 -1.03 24.78
C VAL A 42 -23.42 0.24 24.30
N LYS A 43 -24.66 0.11 23.86
CA LYS A 43 -25.55 1.24 23.47
C LYS A 43 -25.74 2.20 24.63
N THR A 44 -24.75 3.04 24.89
CA THR A 44 -24.88 4.17 25.78
C THR A 44 -25.17 5.41 24.93
N GLN A 45 -26.42 5.79 24.95
CA GLN A 45 -27.02 7.04 24.47
C GLN A 45 -27.44 7.14 23.00
N ASN A 46 -28.72 7.34 22.80
CA ASN A 46 -29.51 7.58 21.58
C ASN A 46 -29.15 8.83 20.75
N ARG A 47 -27.89 9.25 20.70
CA ARG A 47 -27.47 10.39 19.87
C ARG A 47 -26.77 9.92 18.62
N GLU A 48 -27.46 9.93 17.49
CA GLU A 48 -26.83 9.72 16.17
C GLU A 48 -25.68 10.71 15.94
N ARG A 49 -24.49 10.18 15.75
CA ARG A 49 -23.28 10.98 15.49
C ARG A 49 -23.09 11.17 13.98
N ILE A 50 -22.61 12.35 13.58
CA ILE A 50 -22.24 12.63 12.18
C ILE A 50 -21.00 11.78 11.82
N PHE A 51 -19.99 11.75 12.68
CA PHE A 51 -18.81 10.93 12.51
C PHE A 51 -18.96 9.61 13.28
N THR A 52 -19.63 8.65 12.64
CA THR A 52 -19.61 7.23 13.04
C THR A 52 -18.21 6.66 12.76
N SER A 53 -17.92 5.44 13.21
CA SER A 53 -16.66 4.78 12.90
C SER A 53 -16.46 4.62 11.39
N ALA A 54 -17.49 4.24 10.65
CA ALA A 54 -17.45 4.11 9.20
C ALA A 54 -17.17 5.45 8.48
N THR A 55 -17.92 6.51 8.81
CA THR A 55 -17.70 7.83 8.20
C THR A 55 -16.36 8.43 8.60
N THR A 56 -15.88 8.12 9.79
CA THR A 56 -14.56 8.54 10.27
C THR A 56 -13.46 7.85 9.47
N LEU A 57 -13.50 6.52 9.33
CA LEU A 57 -12.54 5.75 8.54
C LEU A 57 -12.55 6.18 7.08
N LEU A 58 -13.72 6.34 6.47
CA LEU A 58 -13.84 6.87 5.12
C LEU A 58 -13.13 8.22 4.98
N THR A 59 -13.39 9.13 5.92
CA THR A 59 -12.75 10.45 5.92
C THR A 59 -11.23 10.34 6.08
N MET A 60 -10.73 9.41 6.92
CA MET A 60 -9.30 9.16 7.08
C MET A 60 -8.67 8.62 5.77
N VAL A 61 -9.30 7.66 5.11
CA VAL A 61 -8.84 7.10 3.82
C VAL A 61 -8.81 8.17 2.75
N LEU A 62 -9.87 8.97 2.61
CA LEU A 62 -9.92 10.07 1.65
C LEU A 62 -8.82 11.11 1.93
N THR A 63 -8.61 11.45 3.20
CA THR A 63 -7.53 12.36 3.59
C THR A 63 -6.15 11.80 3.24
N ALA A 64 -5.93 10.49 3.41
CA ALA A 64 -4.69 9.85 3.06
C ALA A 64 -4.34 9.95 1.56
N THR A 65 -5.34 10.11 0.67
CA THR A 65 -5.12 10.33 -0.77
C THR A 65 -4.81 11.78 -1.12
N GLN A 66 -4.94 12.72 -0.17
CA GLN A 66 -4.74 14.13 -0.43
C GLN A 66 -3.32 14.60 -0.06
N LYS A 67 -2.88 15.66 -0.71
CA LYS A 67 -1.64 16.35 -0.33
C LYS A 67 -1.78 17.09 0.99
N ASP A 68 -2.89 17.82 1.17
CA ASP A 68 -3.23 18.43 2.45
C ASP A 68 -3.97 17.44 3.35
N LYS A 69 -3.26 16.90 4.33
CA LYS A 69 -3.78 15.94 5.31
C LYS A 69 -4.22 16.61 6.62
N SER A 70 -4.47 17.92 6.59
CA SER A 70 -4.97 18.66 7.76
C SER A 70 -6.38 18.19 8.16
N LEU A 71 -6.69 18.32 9.45
CA LEU A 71 -8.05 18.03 9.94
C LEU A 71 -9.11 18.94 9.29
N LYS A 72 -8.72 20.18 8.95
CA LYS A 72 -9.61 21.12 8.26
C LYS A 72 -9.96 20.61 6.87
N ASN A 73 -8.97 20.18 6.09
CA ASN A 73 -9.22 19.59 4.77
C ASN A 73 -10.04 18.30 4.87
N SER A 74 -9.77 17.45 5.86
CA SER A 74 -10.52 16.21 6.09
C SER A 74 -12.01 16.49 6.29
N VAL A 75 -12.37 17.44 7.15
CA VAL A 75 -13.76 17.81 7.41
C VAL A 75 -14.40 18.44 6.18
N GLN A 76 -13.68 19.26 5.44
CA GLN A 76 -14.16 19.87 4.21
C GLN A 76 -14.43 18.83 3.10
N LEU A 77 -13.56 17.85 2.95
CA LEU A 77 -13.77 16.72 2.03
C LEU A 77 -15.06 15.96 2.39
N TYR A 78 -15.20 15.60 3.66
CA TYR A 78 -16.41 14.91 4.12
C TYR A 78 -17.68 15.75 3.91
N TYR A 79 -17.62 17.04 4.22
CA TYR A 79 -18.72 17.97 3.97
C TYR A 79 -19.12 17.98 2.48
N THR A 80 -18.16 18.13 1.59
CA THR A 80 -18.39 18.14 0.14
C THR A 80 -19.07 16.85 -0.34
N LEU A 81 -18.57 15.71 0.12
CA LEU A 81 -19.13 14.40 -0.22
C LEU A 81 -20.56 14.23 0.32
N HIS A 82 -20.81 14.68 1.54
CA HIS A 82 -22.14 14.64 2.13
C HIS A 82 -23.13 15.48 1.32
N GLN A 83 -22.76 16.70 0.90
CA GLN A 83 -23.59 17.55 0.06
C GLN A 83 -23.85 16.91 -1.31
N GLN A 84 -22.84 16.33 -1.95
CA GLN A 84 -23.00 15.62 -3.23
C GLN A 84 -23.95 14.43 -3.09
N ASN A 85 -23.81 13.64 -2.02
CA ASN A 85 -24.70 12.52 -1.75
C ASN A 85 -26.14 12.98 -1.49
N LYS A 86 -26.32 14.05 -0.72
CA LYS A 86 -27.62 14.67 -0.47
C LYS A 86 -28.30 15.07 -1.77
N MET A 87 -27.57 15.74 -2.68
CA MET A 87 -28.10 16.14 -3.99
C MET A 87 -28.49 14.94 -4.85
N ARG A 88 -27.65 13.90 -4.93
CA ARG A 88 -27.93 12.67 -5.70
C ARG A 88 -29.19 11.95 -5.18
N VAL A 89 -29.30 11.80 -3.87
CA VAL A 89 -30.48 11.16 -3.24
C VAL A 89 -31.74 11.98 -3.52
N MET A 90 -31.67 13.30 -3.39
CA MET A 90 -32.82 14.18 -3.70
C MET A 90 -33.24 14.07 -5.17
N GLU A 91 -32.28 14.00 -6.11
CA GLU A 91 -32.55 13.85 -7.53
C GLU A 91 -33.19 12.47 -7.83
N SER A 92 -32.66 11.41 -7.24
CA SER A 92 -33.22 10.06 -7.36
C SER A 92 -34.68 10.01 -6.83
N LEU A 93 -34.94 10.59 -5.67
CA LEU A 93 -36.27 10.66 -5.11
C LEU A 93 -37.24 11.48 -5.97
N LYS A 94 -36.81 12.62 -6.52
CA LYS A 94 -37.61 13.40 -7.48
C LYS A 94 -37.97 12.58 -8.72
N ASN A 95 -37.01 11.82 -9.25
CA ASN A 95 -37.25 10.97 -10.42
C ASN A 95 -38.19 9.80 -10.12
N GLN A 96 -38.11 9.22 -8.93
CA GLN A 96 -39.08 8.20 -8.48
C GLN A 96 -40.48 8.77 -8.38
N ILE A 97 -40.65 9.91 -7.71
CA ILE A 97 -41.96 10.58 -7.59
C ILE A 97 -42.55 10.95 -8.97
N LYS A 98 -41.68 11.38 -9.91
CA LYS A 98 -42.11 11.68 -11.28
C LYS A 98 -42.66 10.42 -11.95
N LYS A 99 -41.97 9.29 -11.87
CA LYS A 99 -42.41 8.00 -12.40
C LYS A 99 -43.74 7.54 -11.78
N GLU A 100 -43.86 7.60 -10.44
CA GLU A 100 -45.08 7.25 -9.71
C GLU A 100 -46.26 8.11 -10.14
N ARG A 101 -46.08 9.42 -10.37
CA ARG A 101 -47.12 10.33 -10.86
C ARG A 101 -47.53 10.01 -12.30
N GLU A 102 -46.58 9.63 -13.15
CA GLU A 102 -46.85 9.21 -14.53
C GLU A 102 -47.61 7.87 -14.58
N GLU A 103 -47.28 6.96 -13.68
CA GLU A 103 -47.99 5.67 -13.55
C GLU A 103 -49.41 5.83 -12.97
N ASP A 104 -49.57 6.67 -11.94
CA ASP A 104 -50.87 6.96 -11.35
C ASP A 104 -51.76 7.79 -12.30
N GLY A 105 -51.17 8.62 -13.16
CA GLY A 105 -51.91 9.35 -14.23
C GLY A 105 -52.44 8.44 -15.35
N LYS A 106 -51.93 7.23 -15.50
CA LYS A 106 -52.39 6.21 -16.45
C LYS A 106 -53.48 5.31 -15.90
N LYS A 107 -53.74 5.33 -14.58
CA LYS A 107 -54.81 4.55 -13.92
C LYS A 107 -56.11 5.34 -13.93
N GLU A 108 -57.25 4.64 -14.10
CA GLU A 108 -58.57 5.26 -13.97
C GLU A 108 -58.69 5.98 -12.64
N LYS A 109 -59.09 7.25 -12.69
CA LYS A 109 -59.24 8.10 -11.50
C LYS A 109 -60.40 7.59 -10.62
N LYS A 110 -60.08 6.90 -9.54
CA LYS A 110 -61.05 6.63 -8.49
C LYS A 110 -61.36 7.91 -7.71
N PRO A 111 -62.60 8.21 -7.38
CA PRO A 111 -62.92 9.36 -6.55
C PRO A 111 -62.30 9.17 -5.16
N GLY A 112 -61.40 10.08 -4.76
CA GLY A 112 -60.73 10.06 -3.49
C GLY A 112 -59.75 11.24 -3.34
N ARG A 113 -59.23 11.44 -2.12
CA ARG A 113 -58.27 12.50 -1.82
C ARG A 113 -56.96 12.30 -2.64
N PRO A 114 -56.41 13.34 -3.31
CA PRO A 114 -55.19 13.21 -4.10
C PRO A 114 -54.04 12.64 -3.26
N LYS A 115 -53.28 11.67 -3.81
CA LYS A 115 -52.11 11.14 -3.16
C LYS A 115 -51.08 12.26 -2.97
N GLN A 116 -50.65 12.46 -1.73
CA GLN A 116 -49.53 13.37 -1.43
C GLN A 116 -48.19 12.64 -1.63
N TYR A 117 -47.45 13.04 -2.64
CA TYR A 117 -46.10 12.58 -2.88
C TYR A 117 -45.12 13.45 -2.09
N ALA A 118 -44.69 13.02 -0.92
CA ALA A 118 -43.75 13.74 -0.08
C ALA A 118 -42.34 13.17 -0.28
N ILE A 119 -41.37 14.03 -0.50
CA ILE A 119 -39.95 13.64 -0.52
C ILE A 119 -39.50 13.37 0.91
N GLN A 120 -39.31 12.11 1.25
CA GLN A 120 -38.72 11.72 2.54
C GLN A 120 -37.20 11.57 2.40
N ILE A 121 -36.49 12.59 2.85
CA ILE A 121 -35.01 12.56 2.89
C ILE A 121 -34.60 11.74 4.11
N PRO A 122 -33.66 10.77 3.97
CA PRO A 122 -33.11 10.04 5.10
C PRO A 122 -32.60 10.97 6.20
N GLU A 123 -32.87 10.65 7.47
CA GLU A 123 -32.50 11.49 8.63
C GLU A 123 -31.00 11.78 8.66
N SER A 124 -30.15 10.80 8.24
CA SER A 124 -28.71 10.96 8.13
C SER A 124 -28.29 12.09 7.18
N LEU A 125 -29.12 12.41 6.17
CA LEU A 125 -28.86 13.47 5.19
C LEU A 125 -29.52 14.81 5.55
N LYS A 126 -30.41 14.83 6.54
CA LYS A 126 -31.05 16.07 7.00
C LYS A 126 -30.14 16.90 7.89
N LYS A 127 -29.17 16.25 8.57
CA LYS A 127 -28.28 16.92 9.51
C LYS A 127 -27.27 17.81 8.81
N ASP A 128 -27.11 19.04 9.28
CA ASP A 128 -26.06 19.92 8.82
C ASP A 128 -24.72 19.52 9.47
N ILE A 129 -23.70 19.46 8.63
CA ILE A 129 -22.33 19.13 9.05
C ILE A 129 -21.59 20.42 9.37
N SER A 130 -21.14 20.54 10.62
CA SER A 130 -20.26 21.63 11.00
C SER A 130 -18.84 21.43 10.45
N LEU A 131 -18.23 22.48 9.93
CA LEU A 131 -16.83 22.49 9.50
C LEU A 131 -15.82 22.53 10.67
N ASN A 132 -16.30 22.45 11.92
CA ASN A 132 -15.46 22.38 13.09
C ASN A 132 -14.75 21.02 13.18
N THR A 133 -13.44 21.03 13.32
CA THR A 133 -12.59 19.84 13.35
C THR A 133 -12.66 19.05 14.66
N ALA A 134 -13.22 19.63 15.74
CA ALA A 134 -13.22 18.99 17.06
C ALA A 134 -14.01 17.67 17.09
N ALA A 135 -15.17 17.62 16.44
CA ALA A 135 -15.99 16.42 16.36
C ALA A 135 -15.27 15.28 15.62
N TYR A 136 -14.62 15.59 14.50
CA TYR A 136 -13.82 14.63 13.72
C TYR A 136 -12.57 14.18 14.49
N SER A 137 -11.85 15.09 15.14
CA SER A 137 -10.70 14.75 15.98
C SER A 137 -11.06 13.77 17.09
N LYS A 138 -12.16 14.03 17.81
CA LYS A 138 -12.70 13.10 18.84
C LYS A 138 -13.14 11.77 18.23
N ALA A 139 -13.71 11.78 17.02
CA ALA A 139 -14.12 10.55 16.34
C ALA A 139 -12.92 9.67 15.97
N ARG A 140 -11.83 10.24 15.44
CA ARG A 140 -10.60 9.50 15.13
C ARG A 140 -10.01 8.78 16.36
N ASN A 141 -10.05 9.41 17.54
CA ASN A 141 -9.58 8.78 18.76
C ASN A 141 -10.42 7.56 19.16
N ARG A 142 -11.73 7.57 18.89
CA ARG A 142 -12.64 6.46 19.23
C ARG A 142 -12.50 5.26 18.30
N VAL A 143 -12.13 5.45 17.03
CA VAL A 143 -11.94 4.34 16.10
C VAL A 143 -10.86 3.41 16.65
N SER A 144 -11.17 2.14 16.82
CA SER A 144 -10.22 1.16 17.34
C SER A 144 -9.13 0.83 16.31
N LEU A 145 -7.92 0.57 16.78
CA LEU A 145 -6.83 0.10 15.91
C LEU A 145 -7.16 -1.26 15.28
N ARG A 146 -7.95 -2.10 15.98
CA ARG A 146 -8.43 -3.37 15.46
C ARG A 146 -9.23 -3.16 14.17
N LEU A 147 -10.21 -2.26 14.17
CA LEU A 147 -11.03 -1.96 13.01
C LEU A 147 -10.19 -1.44 11.83
N ILE A 148 -9.17 -0.62 12.11
CA ILE A 148 -8.26 -0.11 11.07
C ILE A 148 -7.40 -1.26 10.48
N ARG A 149 -6.99 -2.23 11.29
CA ARG A 149 -6.27 -3.43 10.80
C ARG A 149 -7.18 -4.35 9.99
N GLU A 150 -8.43 -4.51 10.39
CA GLU A 150 -9.44 -5.23 9.60
C GLU A 150 -9.66 -4.56 8.25
N LEU A 151 -9.71 -3.22 8.22
CA LEU A 151 -9.71 -2.45 6.98
C LEU A 151 -8.49 -2.78 6.11
N PHE A 152 -7.29 -2.70 6.66
CA PHE A 152 -6.07 -3.03 5.93
C PHE A 152 -6.15 -4.43 5.30
N SER A 153 -6.60 -5.42 6.06
CA SER A 153 -6.74 -6.80 5.59
C SER A 153 -7.79 -6.94 4.48
N SER A 154 -8.91 -6.20 4.56
CA SER A 154 -9.98 -6.22 3.56
C SER A 154 -9.59 -5.55 2.24
N MET A 155 -8.62 -4.63 2.27
CA MET A 155 -8.12 -3.95 1.08
C MET A 155 -7.13 -4.79 0.27
N ARG A 156 -6.68 -5.95 0.79
CA ARG A 156 -5.81 -6.85 0.03
C ARG A 156 -6.53 -7.48 -1.15
N ILE A 157 -5.79 -7.72 -2.22
CA ILE A 157 -6.22 -8.51 -3.37
C ILE A 157 -6.15 -9.97 -2.95
N GLN A 158 -7.27 -10.66 -2.90
CA GLN A 158 -7.35 -12.03 -2.38
C GLN A 158 -6.84 -13.07 -3.40
N GLU A 159 -7.17 -12.88 -4.67
CA GLU A 159 -6.84 -13.81 -5.74
C GLU A 159 -6.16 -13.09 -6.91
N ALA A 160 -4.85 -12.94 -6.82
CA ALA A 160 -4.05 -12.54 -7.97
C ALA A 160 -3.59 -13.80 -8.70
N LYS A 161 -4.19 -14.08 -9.85
CA LYS A 161 -3.84 -15.22 -10.70
C LYS A 161 -3.22 -14.71 -11.99
N ASN A 162 -1.93 -14.44 -11.95
CA ASN A 162 -1.16 -14.21 -13.18
C ASN A 162 0.29 -14.68 -12.99
N ASP A 163 0.99 -14.91 -14.07
CA ASP A 163 2.39 -15.38 -14.06
C ASP A 163 3.35 -14.41 -13.39
N TYR A 164 2.97 -13.13 -13.28
CA TYR A 164 3.82 -12.12 -12.63
C TYR A 164 3.78 -12.19 -11.10
N THR A 165 2.73 -12.77 -10.51
CA THR A 165 2.61 -12.93 -9.06
C THR A 165 3.23 -14.24 -8.58
N HIS A 166 3.48 -15.18 -9.50
CA HIS A 166 3.96 -16.52 -9.18
C HIS A 166 5.32 -16.80 -9.84
N PHE A 167 6.06 -17.68 -9.22
CA PHE A 167 7.29 -18.29 -9.76
C PHE A 167 7.17 -19.80 -9.60
N HIS A 168 7.11 -20.52 -10.70
CA HIS A 168 6.80 -21.97 -10.72
C HIS A 168 5.57 -22.33 -9.88
N GLY A 169 4.47 -21.59 -10.05
CA GLY A 169 3.21 -21.78 -9.31
C GLY A 169 3.22 -21.30 -7.84
N ARG A 170 4.32 -20.74 -7.36
CA ARG A 170 4.54 -20.30 -5.99
C ARG A 170 4.42 -18.79 -5.87
N LYS A 171 3.69 -18.30 -4.86
CA LYS A 171 3.62 -16.85 -4.60
C LYS A 171 4.98 -16.30 -4.20
N VAL A 172 5.27 -15.10 -4.68
CA VAL A 172 6.53 -14.41 -4.41
C VAL A 172 6.27 -13.15 -3.61
N TYR A 173 7.00 -12.99 -2.51
CA TYR A 173 6.94 -11.81 -1.66
C TYR A 173 8.33 -11.18 -1.55
N ILE A 174 8.36 -9.87 -1.34
CA ILE A 174 9.58 -9.09 -1.25
C ILE A 174 9.56 -8.32 0.06
N GLY A 175 10.56 -8.51 0.91
CA GLY A 175 10.67 -7.87 2.22
C GLY A 175 11.69 -6.73 2.22
N ASP A 176 11.35 -5.62 2.89
CA ASP A 176 12.27 -4.52 3.14
C ASP A 176 11.75 -3.62 4.28
N GLY A 177 12.68 -2.94 4.95
CA GLY A 177 12.42 -2.04 6.04
C GLY A 177 12.55 -0.57 5.66
N THR A 178 11.82 0.29 6.36
CA THR A 178 11.92 1.74 6.19
C THR A 178 11.61 2.49 7.47
N TYR A 179 12.09 3.73 7.57
CA TYR A 179 11.79 4.61 8.70
C TYR A 179 10.80 5.69 8.30
N VAL A 180 9.86 5.98 9.21
CA VAL A 180 8.93 7.11 9.13
C VAL A 180 9.20 8.06 10.28
N GLN A 181 9.23 9.36 9.98
CA GLN A 181 9.42 10.39 11.00
C GLN A 181 8.09 10.69 11.69
N MET A 182 8.16 11.08 12.93
CA MET A 182 7.01 11.48 13.76
C MET A 182 7.14 12.90 14.24
N GLN A 183 6.04 13.45 14.74
CA GLN A 183 6.06 14.80 15.32
C GLN A 183 6.91 14.83 16.60
N ASP A 184 7.55 15.95 16.84
CA ASP A 184 8.32 16.16 18.04
C ASP A 184 7.41 16.46 19.25
N THR A 185 6.94 15.41 19.91
CA THR A 185 6.13 15.49 21.12
C THR A 185 6.70 14.57 22.19
N ARG A 186 6.52 14.93 23.47
CA ARG A 186 7.01 14.15 24.60
C ARG A 186 6.55 12.68 24.51
N SER A 187 5.27 12.44 24.25
CA SER A 187 4.72 11.08 24.18
C SER A 187 5.26 10.25 23.04
N LEU A 188 5.56 10.85 21.87
CA LEU A 188 6.20 10.15 20.76
C LEU A 188 7.68 9.90 21.04
N ARG A 189 8.36 10.85 21.67
CA ARG A 189 9.75 10.66 22.08
C ARG A 189 9.92 9.52 23.08
N GLU A 190 9.03 9.41 24.07
CA GLU A 190 9.07 8.34 25.07
C GLU A 190 8.98 6.93 24.46
N ILE A 191 8.36 6.77 23.29
CA ILE A 191 8.20 5.44 22.63
C ILE A 191 9.19 5.24 21.48
N TYR A 192 9.39 6.27 20.65
CA TYR A 192 10.11 6.15 19.38
C TYR A 192 11.49 6.81 19.41
N ASP A 193 11.88 7.32 20.57
CA ASP A 193 13.12 8.07 20.70
C ASP A 193 14.37 7.20 20.63
N VAL A 194 15.41 7.79 20.08
CA VAL A 194 16.74 7.20 20.01
C VAL A 194 17.64 7.94 20.99
N LYS A 195 18.02 7.28 22.09
CA LYS A 195 19.15 7.74 22.89
C LYS A 195 20.43 7.52 22.08
N HIS A 196 20.97 8.58 21.50
CA HIS A 196 22.34 8.58 21.03
C HIS A 196 23.32 8.65 22.22
N HIS A 197 24.54 8.21 22.00
CA HIS A 197 25.62 8.29 22.98
C HIS A 197 25.77 9.74 23.51
N GLY A 198 25.37 9.93 24.75
CA GLY A 198 25.31 11.25 25.41
C GLY A 198 23.88 11.80 25.44
N ASP A 199 23.56 12.58 26.46
CA ASP A 199 22.21 13.07 26.76
C ASP A 199 21.64 14.09 25.76
N SER A 200 22.27 14.32 24.61
CA SER A 200 21.80 15.25 23.58
C SER A 200 20.92 14.54 22.58
N PHE A 201 19.73 15.04 22.46
CA PHE A 201 18.66 14.59 21.63
C PHE A 201 18.79 15.17 20.21
N GLU A 202 19.31 14.44 19.26
CA GLU A 202 19.41 14.88 17.87
C GLU A 202 18.35 14.21 16.99
N GLY A 203 17.48 15.02 16.38
CA GLY A 203 16.52 14.59 15.38
C GLY A 203 15.10 14.34 15.88
N TYR A 204 14.23 14.00 14.96
CA TYR A 204 12.83 13.68 15.23
C TYR A 204 12.67 12.20 15.59
N PRO A 205 11.66 11.85 16.42
CA PRO A 205 11.32 10.46 16.69
C PRO A 205 11.05 9.70 15.38
N GLN A 206 11.52 8.47 15.28
CA GLN A 206 11.36 7.64 14.09
C GLN A 206 10.81 6.25 14.45
N GLY A 207 9.80 5.82 13.69
CA GLY A 207 9.29 4.46 13.71
C GLY A 207 9.88 3.64 12.59
N LEU A 208 10.32 2.42 12.90
CA LEU A 208 10.66 1.42 11.91
C LEU A 208 9.39 0.76 11.38
N VAL A 209 9.28 0.64 10.08
CA VAL A 209 8.18 -0.04 9.38
C VAL A 209 8.79 -1.10 8.48
N GLU A 210 8.55 -2.35 8.80
CA GLU A 210 8.94 -3.49 7.99
C GLU A 210 7.72 -3.91 7.15
N VAL A 211 7.90 -4.08 5.83
CA VAL A 211 6.81 -4.44 4.91
C VAL A 211 7.15 -5.69 4.12
N LEU A 212 6.13 -6.47 3.84
CA LEU A 212 6.19 -7.58 2.90
C LEU A 212 5.24 -7.28 1.73
N ILE A 213 5.80 -7.07 0.55
CA ILE A 213 5.06 -6.72 -0.67
C ILE A 213 4.90 -7.96 -1.53
N GLU A 214 3.70 -8.22 -2.04
CA GLU A 214 3.44 -9.30 -3.00
C GLU A 214 3.90 -8.87 -4.39
N ARG A 215 4.79 -9.65 -4.99
CA ARG A 215 5.28 -9.41 -6.36
C ARG A 215 4.12 -9.40 -7.35
N GLY A 216 4.19 -8.53 -8.33
CA GLY A 216 3.21 -8.42 -9.42
C GLY A 216 1.96 -7.61 -9.07
N THR A 217 1.40 -7.72 -7.87
CA THR A 217 0.32 -6.82 -7.43
C THR A 217 0.88 -5.54 -6.84
N GLY A 218 2.06 -5.60 -6.23
CA GLY A 218 2.68 -4.51 -5.49
C GLY A 218 1.94 -4.13 -4.20
N GLN A 219 0.96 -4.94 -3.78
CA GLN A 219 0.24 -4.70 -2.52
C GLN A 219 1.10 -5.06 -1.32
N ILE A 220 0.89 -4.38 -0.20
CA ILE A 220 1.47 -4.77 1.08
C ILE A 220 0.68 -5.97 1.60
N TYR A 221 1.34 -7.12 1.68
CA TYR A 221 0.74 -8.35 2.20
C TYR A 221 0.60 -8.29 3.72
N THR A 222 1.69 -7.96 4.41
CA THR A 222 1.71 -7.70 5.84
C THR A 222 2.79 -6.68 6.20
N PHE A 223 2.74 -6.16 7.41
CA PHE A 223 3.72 -5.21 7.93
C PHE A 223 3.90 -5.36 9.44
N ARG A 224 5.04 -4.89 9.94
CA ARG A 224 5.32 -4.69 11.37
C ARG A 224 5.85 -3.29 11.60
N THR A 225 5.60 -2.78 12.78
CA THR A 225 6.12 -1.48 13.19
C THR A 225 6.69 -1.54 14.59
N SER A 226 7.77 -0.82 14.80
CA SER A 226 8.38 -0.67 16.10
C SER A 226 9.13 0.66 16.20
N ASN A 227 9.77 0.89 17.33
CA ASN A 227 10.72 1.99 17.46
C ASN A 227 12.03 1.68 16.73
N ARG A 228 12.86 2.68 16.56
CA ARG A 228 14.15 2.57 15.87
C ARG A 228 15.16 1.64 16.55
N HIS A 229 14.97 1.31 17.83
CA HIS A 229 15.85 0.40 18.56
C HIS A 229 15.62 -1.07 18.24
N THR A 230 14.47 -1.41 17.68
CA THR A 230 14.16 -2.75 17.22
C THR A 230 14.86 -3.00 15.89
N SER A 231 15.53 -4.14 15.76
CA SER A 231 16.18 -4.49 14.49
C SER A 231 15.15 -4.92 13.45
N GLU A 232 15.40 -4.60 12.18
CA GLU A 232 14.60 -5.07 11.04
C GLU A 232 14.47 -6.60 11.04
N LEU A 233 15.57 -7.31 11.34
CA LEU A 233 15.56 -8.76 11.46
C LEU A 233 14.58 -9.30 12.49
N ALA A 234 14.40 -8.61 13.63
CA ALA A 234 13.45 -9.03 14.65
C ALA A 234 12.00 -8.87 14.17
N LEU A 235 11.68 -7.75 13.52
CA LEU A 235 10.35 -7.53 12.95
C LEU A 235 10.06 -8.52 11.82
N PHE A 236 11.05 -8.76 10.96
CA PHE A 236 10.91 -9.71 9.87
C PHE A 236 10.73 -11.13 10.37
N HIS A 237 11.48 -11.53 11.39
CA HIS A 237 11.33 -12.85 12.04
C HIS A 237 9.87 -13.09 12.46
N ASP A 238 9.22 -12.10 13.07
CA ASP A 238 7.82 -12.21 13.48
C ASP A 238 6.85 -12.23 12.26
N MET A 239 7.22 -11.59 11.15
CA MET A 239 6.41 -11.58 9.93
C MET A 239 6.42 -12.91 9.18
N ILE A 240 7.48 -13.71 9.31
CA ILE A 240 7.60 -15.02 8.64
C ILE A 240 6.40 -15.93 8.98
N ASP A 241 5.84 -15.81 10.18
CA ASP A 241 4.70 -16.63 10.61
C ASP A 241 3.42 -16.37 9.79
N GLU A 242 3.29 -15.21 9.20
CA GLU A 242 2.17 -14.86 8.32
C GLU A 242 2.38 -15.23 6.84
N VAL A 243 3.61 -15.54 6.43
CA VAL A 243 3.92 -15.93 5.05
C VAL A 243 3.34 -17.31 4.77
N PRO A 244 2.57 -17.50 3.69
CA PRO A 244 2.04 -18.81 3.33
C PRO A 244 3.16 -19.83 3.04
N GLU A 245 2.95 -21.07 3.47
CA GLU A 245 3.82 -22.18 3.10
C GLU A 245 3.93 -22.32 1.57
N GLY A 246 5.05 -22.79 1.09
CA GLY A 246 5.31 -22.92 -0.35
C GLY A 246 5.63 -21.63 -1.07
N SER A 247 5.69 -20.49 -0.37
CA SER A 247 6.05 -19.19 -0.98
C SER A 247 7.55 -19.06 -1.25
N VAL A 248 7.91 -18.03 -2.01
CA VAL A 248 9.29 -17.58 -2.22
C VAL A 248 9.45 -16.17 -1.67
N LEU A 249 10.51 -15.91 -0.90
CA LEU A 249 10.86 -14.60 -0.37
C LEU A 249 12.11 -14.06 -1.05
N LEU A 250 12.04 -12.84 -1.56
CA LEU A 250 13.17 -12.08 -2.08
C LEU A 250 13.60 -11.07 -1.02
N LEU A 251 14.83 -11.17 -0.56
CA LEU A 251 15.34 -10.39 0.57
C LEU A 251 16.66 -9.71 0.23
N ASP A 252 17.07 -8.72 1.02
CA ASP A 252 18.39 -8.11 0.95
C ASP A 252 19.42 -8.92 1.77
N ASP A 253 20.68 -8.56 1.65
CA ASP A 253 21.82 -9.17 2.35
C ASP A 253 21.70 -9.10 3.89
N LEU A 254 21.00 -8.10 4.42
CA LEU A 254 20.68 -7.99 5.85
C LEU A 254 20.03 -9.25 6.41
N TYR A 255 19.15 -9.88 5.64
CA TYR A 255 18.38 -11.06 6.06
C TYR A 255 19.12 -12.38 5.84
N ASN A 256 20.38 -12.36 5.37
CA ASN A 256 21.23 -13.51 5.25
C ASN A 256 21.74 -13.98 6.64
N CYS A 257 20.83 -14.26 7.56
CA CYS A 257 21.16 -14.83 8.85
C CYS A 257 20.62 -16.26 8.98
N PHE A 258 21.34 -17.08 9.74
CA PHE A 258 21.03 -18.50 9.89
C PHE A 258 19.61 -18.73 10.41
N GLU A 259 19.17 -17.92 11.36
CA GLU A 259 17.88 -18.05 12.05
C GLU A 259 16.71 -17.79 11.10
N ILE A 260 16.80 -16.77 10.26
CA ILE A 260 15.78 -16.46 9.23
C ILE A 260 15.71 -17.60 8.22
N ILE A 261 16.87 -18.08 7.73
CA ILE A 261 16.93 -19.18 6.77
C ILE A 261 16.35 -20.45 7.39
N ALA A 262 16.71 -20.79 8.63
CA ALA A 262 16.22 -21.96 9.33
C ALA A 262 14.70 -21.91 9.56
N LYS A 263 14.17 -20.77 10.00
CA LYS A 263 12.73 -20.55 10.22
C LYS A 263 11.94 -20.68 8.92
N CYS A 264 12.39 -20.04 7.85
CA CYS A 264 11.75 -20.12 6.54
C CYS A 264 11.76 -21.55 5.99
N LYS A 265 12.92 -22.22 6.05
CA LYS A 265 13.03 -23.60 5.58
C LYS A 265 12.11 -24.56 6.35
N ARG A 266 12.02 -24.43 7.68
CA ARG A 266 11.11 -25.23 8.51
C ARG A 266 9.64 -25.02 8.10
N LYS A 267 9.31 -23.81 7.67
CA LYS A 267 7.95 -23.45 7.23
C LYS A 267 7.69 -23.74 5.74
N GLY A 268 8.63 -24.39 5.05
CA GLY A 268 8.48 -24.67 3.61
C GLY A 268 8.51 -23.42 2.71
N ILE A 269 9.16 -22.35 3.18
CA ILE A 269 9.32 -21.09 2.44
C ILE A 269 10.73 -21.04 1.89
N ASP A 270 10.86 -20.80 0.58
CA ASP A 270 12.17 -20.60 -0.03
C ASP A 270 12.60 -19.14 0.00
N LEU A 271 13.91 -18.95 0.06
CA LEU A 271 14.56 -17.64 0.10
C LEU A 271 15.45 -17.44 -1.12
N VAL A 272 15.52 -16.21 -1.59
CA VAL A 272 16.52 -15.73 -2.56
C VAL A 272 17.06 -14.40 -2.03
N PHE A 273 18.37 -14.34 -1.84
CA PHE A 273 19.06 -13.17 -1.28
C PHE A 273 20.47 -13.04 -1.84
N PRO A 274 21.06 -11.83 -1.86
CA PRO A 274 22.41 -11.66 -2.34
C PRO A 274 23.42 -12.12 -1.28
N ALA A 275 24.63 -12.37 -1.69
CA ALA A 275 25.71 -12.70 -0.80
C ALA A 275 26.91 -11.77 -1.03
N LYS A 276 27.28 -11.03 -0.01
CA LYS A 276 28.46 -10.16 -0.03
C LYS A 276 29.74 -10.85 0.44
N ARG A 277 29.60 -11.97 1.16
CA ARG A 277 30.73 -12.67 1.78
C ARG A 277 30.59 -14.18 1.64
N GLU A 278 31.67 -14.82 1.22
CA GLU A 278 31.75 -16.28 1.02
C GLU A 278 32.27 -17.07 2.25
N LYS A 279 32.50 -16.42 3.39
CA LYS A 279 33.11 -17.08 4.55
C LYS A 279 32.12 -18.05 5.25
N GLY A 280 32.61 -19.27 5.52
CA GLY A 280 31.88 -20.26 6.32
C GLY A 280 30.98 -21.22 5.53
N TYR A 281 31.16 -21.30 4.21
CA TYR A 281 30.46 -22.26 3.37
C TYR A 281 31.39 -23.36 2.91
N GLU A 282 30.85 -24.58 2.78
CA GLU A 282 31.55 -25.76 2.26
C GLU A 282 30.87 -26.15 0.94
N LEU A 283 31.68 -26.33 -0.12
CA LEU A 283 31.20 -26.81 -1.41
C LEU A 283 30.73 -28.25 -1.28
N VAL A 284 29.54 -28.57 -1.71
CA VAL A 284 28.96 -29.90 -1.71
C VAL A 284 28.91 -30.48 -3.11
N GLU A 285 28.43 -29.70 -4.11
CA GLU A 285 28.26 -30.14 -5.49
C GLU A 285 28.39 -28.97 -6.47
N LYS A 286 28.94 -29.22 -7.64
CA LYS A 286 28.88 -28.32 -8.80
C LYS A 286 27.76 -28.79 -9.73
N ILE A 287 26.69 -27.97 -9.90
CA ILE A 287 25.58 -28.26 -10.82
C ILE A 287 26.00 -27.91 -12.24
N SER A 288 26.52 -26.71 -12.45
CA SER A 288 27.00 -26.22 -13.72
C SER A 288 28.05 -25.10 -13.50
N GLU A 289 28.52 -24.46 -14.58
CA GLU A 289 29.40 -23.32 -14.46
C GLU A 289 28.68 -22.15 -13.77
N GLY A 290 29.25 -21.68 -12.65
CA GLY A 290 28.66 -20.61 -11.82
C GLY A 290 27.43 -21.02 -11.01
N ASP A 291 27.19 -22.33 -10.83
CA ASP A 291 26.02 -22.84 -10.08
C ASP A 291 26.42 -24.03 -9.19
N PHE A 292 26.29 -23.87 -7.90
CA PHE A 292 26.84 -24.77 -6.89
C PHE A 292 25.86 -25.02 -5.75
N ILE A 293 25.88 -26.23 -5.19
CA ILE A 293 25.30 -26.52 -3.88
C ILE A 293 26.40 -26.34 -2.82
N ILE A 294 26.08 -25.55 -1.82
CA ILE A 294 26.96 -25.28 -0.68
C ILE A 294 26.26 -25.62 0.62
N LYS A 295 27.06 -25.85 1.64
CA LYS A 295 26.57 -26.15 2.98
C LYS A 295 26.93 -25.02 3.94
N LYS A 296 25.92 -24.43 4.58
CA LYS A 296 26.06 -23.45 5.67
C LYS A 296 26.02 -24.20 7.00
N ARG A 297 27.11 -24.08 7.77
CA ARG A 297 27.19 -24.71 9.08
C ARG A 297 26.32 -24.00 10.10
N THR A 298 25.76 -24.77 11.04
CA THR A 298 25.05 -24.22 12.20
C THR A 298 26.00 -23.40 13.06
N PRO A 299 25.65 -22.15 13.41
CA PRO A 299 26.44 -21.36 14.34
C PRO A 299 26.51 -22.03 15.73
N GLU A 300 27.67 -22.01 16.35
CA GLU A 300 27.87 -22.50 17.75
C GLU A 300 27.26 -21.51 18.76
N SER A 301 27.10 -20.24 18.38
CA SER A 301 26.53 -19.20 19.26
C SER A 301 25.06 -19.46 19.58
N ARG A 302 24.63 -19.04 20.78
CA ARG A 302 23.20 -19.04 21.13
C ARG A 302 22.41 -18.17 20.16
N SER A 303 21.36 -18.76 19.61
CA SER A 303 20.37 -18.00 18.84
C SER A 303 19.46 -17.19 19.73
N LYS A 304 19.03 -16.02 19.27
CA LYS A 304 17.98 -15.23 19.94
C LYS A 304 16.57 -15.76 19.67
N TRP A 305 16.37 -16.44 18.53
CA TRP A 305 15.04 -16.78 18.02
C TRP A 305 14.81 -18.29 17.79
N LEU A 306 15.86 -19.09 17.89
CA LEU A 306 15.76 -20.54 17.76
C LEU A 306 16.21 -21.20 19.06
N SER A 307 15.37 -22.08 19.60
CA SER A 307 15.79 -22.97 20.64
C SER A 307 16.81 -24.00 20.10
N GLU A 308 17.55 -24.66 20.98
CA GLU A 308 18.53 -25.68 20.55
C GLU A 308 17.87 -26.82 19.75
N HIS A 309 16.62 -27.18 20.07
CA HIS A 309 15.84 -28.21 19.37
C HIS A 309 15.36 -27.73 17.98
N GLU A 310 15.28 -26.45 17.76
CA GLU A 310 14.84 -25.84 16.47
C GLU A 310 16.00 -25.56 15.53
N LYS A 311 17.24 -25.63 15.99
CA LYS A 311 18.41 -25.46 15.14
C LYS A 311 18.48 -26.67 14.20
N PRO A 312 18.30 -26.49 12.89
CA PRO A 312 18.65 -27.54 11.95
C PRO A 312 20.13 -27.81 12.05
N GLY A 313 20.57 -28.98 11.65
CA GLY A 313 21.97 -29.23 11.42
C GLY A 313 22.53 -28.26 10.36
N ASN A 314 23.26 -28.72 9.41
CA ASN A 314 23.73 -27.89 8.31
C ASN A 314 22.58 -27.53 7.35
N ILE A 315 22.58 -26.34 6.79
CA ILE A 315 21.62 -25.90 5.78
C ILE A 315 22.29 -25.95 4.41
N LEU A 316 21.67 -26.67 3.46
CA LEU A 316 22.07 -26.61 2.06
C LEU A 316 21.48 -25.37 1.41
N LEU A 317 22.31 -24.66 0.65
CA LEU A 317 21.95 -23.52 -0.17
C LEU A 317 22.49 -23.73 -1.59
N ARG A 318 21.84 -23.14 -2.56
CA ARG A 318 22.34 -23.02 -3.92
C ARG A 318 23.00 -21.66 -4.08
N ARG A 319 24.23 -21.62 -4.53
CA ARG A 319 25.05 -20.45 -4.77
C ARG A 319 25.15 -20.23 -6.28
N ILE A 320 24.75 -19.08 -6.74
CA ILE A 320 24.67 -18.72 -8.16
C ILE A 320 25.55 -17.50 -8.41
N GLU A 321 26.47 -17.62 -9.35
CA GLU A 321 27.29 -16.51 -9.85
C GLU A 321 26.52 -15.78 -10.93
N CYS A 322 26.32 -14.48 -10.75
CA CYS A 322 25.52 -13.64 -11.62
C CYS A 322 26.33 -12.46 -12.12
N LYS A 323 25.92 -11.91 -13.26
CA LYS A 323 26.41 -10.62 -13.75
C LYS A 323 25.23 -9.63 -13.80
N SER A 324 25.47 -8.44 -13.25
CA SER A 324 24.51 -7.35 -13.36
C SER A 324 24.51 -6.76 -14.77
N PRO A 325 23.50 -5.97 -15.17
CA PRO A 325 23.43 -5.35 -16.50
C PRO A 325 24.62 -4.42 -16.80
N ASP A 326 25.26 -3.84 -15.78
CA ASP A 326 26.47 -3.02 -15.87
C ASP A 326 27.78 -3.84 -15.82
N GLY A 327 27.67 -5.20 -15.91
CA GLY A 327 28.80 -6.11 -16.01
C GLY A 327 29.50 -6.47 -14.70
N LYS A 328 28.99 -6.02 -13.54
CA LYS A 328 29.56 -6.35 -12.23
C LYS A 328 29.14 -7.74 -11.79
N ASP A 329 30.10 -8.50 -11.25
CA ASP A 329 29.82 -9.81 -10.67
C ASP A 329 29.15 -9.67 -9.30
N TYR A 330 28.15 -10.51 -9.06
CA TYR A 330 27.50 -10.65 -7.76
C TYR A 330 27.03 -12.08 -7.54
N LEU A 331 26.74 -12.42 -6.28
CA LEU A 331 26.31 -13.75 -5.88
C LEU A 331 24.89 -13.73 -5.38
N ILE A 332 24.11 -14.74 -5.75
CA ILE A 332 22.80 -15.04 -5.18
C ILE A 332 22.91 -16.35 -4.41
N TYR A 333 22.32 -16.37 -3.22
CA TYR A 333 22.05 -17.58 -2.47
C TYR A 333 20.56 -17.85 -2.43
N THR A 334 20.20 -19.14 -2.54
CA THR A 334 18.79 -19.55 -2.42
C THR A 334 18.68 -20.90 -1.70
N THR A 335 17.56 -21.11 -1.02
CA THR A 335 17.19 -22.41 -0.44
C THR A 335 16.55 -23.33 -1.46
N MET A 336 16.22 -22.85 -2.67
CA MET A 336 15.70 -23.65 -3.78
C MET A 336 16.78 -24.56 -4.32
N LEU A 337 16.68 -25.86 -4.05
CA LEU A 337 17.67 -26.87 -4.47
C LEU A 337 17.24 -27.60 -5.75
N ASP A 338 16.05 -27.33 -6.27
CA ASP A 338 15.54 -27.94 -7.50
C ASP A 338 16.40 -27.55 -8.70
N LYS A 339 17.09 -28.53 -9.28
CA LYS A 339 18.00 -28.36 -10.41
C LYS A 339 17.26 -28.13 -11.74
N THR A 340 15.95 -28.37 -11.80
CA THR A 340 15.14 -28.09 -12.98
C THR A 340 14.89 -26.59 -13.18
N ILE A 341 14.95 -25.82 -12.08
CA ILE A 341 14.92 -24.36 -12.13
C ILE A 341 16.30 -23.86 -12.52
N SER A 342 16.43 -23.21 -13.65
CA SER A 342 17.72 -22.71 -14.13
C SER A 342 18.26 -21.56 -13.28
N ARG A 343 19.56 -21.35 -13.29
CA ARG A 343 20.20 -20.22 -12.62
C ARG A 343 19.71 -18.87 -13.16
N ASP A 344 19.44 -18.81 -14.48
CA ASP A 344 19.02 -17.57 -15.13
C ASP A 344 17.59 -17.19 -14.70
N GLU A 345 16.69 -18.16 -14.50
CA GLU A 345 15.35 -17.93 -13.94
C GLU A 345 15.44 -17.36 -12.50
N ILE A 346 16.31 -17.92 -11.66
CA ILE A 346 16.51 -17.42 -10.29
C ILE A 346 17.12 -16.01 -10.29
N GLN A 347 18.05 -15.74 -11.21
CA GLN A 347 18.63 -14.40 -11.38
C GLN A 347 17.57 -13.40 -11.82
N LEU A 348 16.77 -13.72 -12.82
CA LEU A 348 15.65 -12.87 -13.29
C LEU A 348 14.62 -12.64 -12.19
N LEU A 349 14.31 -13.69 -11.42
CA LEU A 349 13.41 -13.55 -10.27
C LEU A 349 14.00 -12.54 -9.25
N TYR A 350 15.28 -12.67 -8.91
CA TYR A 350 15.91 -11.79 -7.92
C TYR A 350 15.95 -10.33 -8.37
N LEU A 351 16.10 -10.06 -9.67
CA LEU A 351 16.08 -8.69 -10.21
C LEU A 351 14.73 -7.99 -9.90
N THR A 352 13.65 -8.72 -9.71
CA THR A 352 12.36 -8.14 -9.31
C THR A 352 12.32 -7.68 -7.83
N ARG A 353 13.36 -7.94 -7.04
CA ARG A 353 13.47 -7.41 -5.67
C ARG A 353 13.39 -5.88 -5.61
N TRP A 354 13.87 -5.20 -6.65
CA TRP A 354 13.79 -3.74 -6.74
C TRP A 354 12.36 -3.19 -6.69
N ASP A 355 11.36 -4.01 -6.97
CA ASP A 355 9.95 -3.60 -6.91
C ASP A 355 9.54 -3.16 -5.50
N VAL A 356 10.17 -3.69 -4.44
CA VAL A 356 9.89 -3.26 -3.06
C VAL A 356 10.39 -1.83 -2.80
N GLU A 357 11.56 -1.48 -3.31
CA GLU A 357 12.12 -0.13 -3.16
C GLU A 357 11.23 0.91 -3.85
N VAL A 358 10.68 0.54 -5.02
CA VAL A 358 9.68 1.35 -5.71
C VAL A 358 8.42 1.48 -4.87
N GLY A 359 7.88 0.38 -4.34
CA GLY A 359 6.70 0.38 -3.49
C GLY A 359 6.89 1.23 -2.22
N ILE A 360 8.02 1.09 -1.55
CA ILE A 360 8.36 1.93 -0.38
C ILE A 360 8.48 3.41 -0.76
N ARG A 361 9.12 3.72 -1.89
CA ARG A 361 9.21 5.09 -2.40
C ARG A 361 7.83 5.66 -2.69
N GLU A 362 6.94 4.90 -3.31
CA GLU A 362 5.56 5.32 -3.57
C GLU A 362 4.80 5.61 -2.27
N ILE A 363 4.90 4.73 -1.28
CA ILE A 363 4.29 4.91 0.03
C ILE A 363 4.85 6.19 0.69
N LYS A 364 6.14 6.39 0.67
CA LYS A 364 6.80 7.54 1.32
C LYS A 364 6.55 8.86 0.60
N THR A 365 6.71 8.89 -0.72
CA THR A 365 6.70 10.14 -1.49
C THR A 365 5.34 10.47 -2.06
N ILE A 366 4.61 9.47 -2.60
CA ILE A 366 3.31 9.69 -3.23
C ILE A 366 2.21 9.77 -2.18
N MET A 367 2.22 8.83 -1.22
CA MET A 367 1.29 8.87 -0.08
C MET A 367 1.73 9.89 0.99
N ASP A 368 2.89 10.53 0.85
CA ASP A 368 3.43 11.54 1.77
C ASP A 368 3.36 11.09 3.24
N ILE A 369 3.86 9.88 3.51
CA ILE A 369 3.95 9.35 4.88
C ILE A 369 5.36 9.38 5.46
N ASN A 370 6.29 10.06 4.80
CA ASN A 370 7.62 10.28 5.36
C ASN A 370 7.55 10.87 6.76
N ILE A 371 6.58 11.76 6.99
CA ILE A 371 6.36 12.43 8.27
C ILE A 371 4.89 12.23 8.67
N LEU A 372 4.65 11.46 9.73
CA LEU A 372 3.34 11.33 10.31
C LEU A 372 2.96 12.61 11.06
N ARG A 373 1.73 13.06 10.91
CA ARG A 373 1.26 14.35 11.43
C ARG A 373 0.60 14.25 12.81
N SER A 374 0.30 13.04 13.24
CA SER A 374 -0.31 12.77 14.54
C SER A 374 0.68 13.00 15.68
N LYS A 375 0.17 13.53 16.80
CA LYS A 375 0.97 13.97 17.94
C LYS A 375 1.02 12.96 19.09
N THR A 376 0.31 11.85 18.98
CA THR A 376 0.30 10.78 19.99
C THR A 376 0.61 9.43 19.34
N PRO A 377 1.22 8.49 20.07
CA PRO A 377 1.61 7.19 19.52
C PRO A 377 0.45 6.40 18.91
N ASP A 378 -0.71 6.34 19.59
CA ASP A 378 -1.89 5.65 19.08
C ASP A 378 -2.39 6.27 17.77
N MET A 379 -2.47 7.60 17.69
CA MET A 379 -2.90 8.27 16.48
C MET A 379 -1.88 8.20 15.35
N ALA A 380 -0.57 8.20 15.66
CA ALA A 380 0.48 8.01 14.66
C ALA A 380 0.40 6.60 14.04
N LEU A 381 0.18 5.58 14.86
CA LEU A 381 -0.02 4.22 14.38
C LEU A 381 -1.30 4.09 13.54
N LYS A 382 -2.41 4.68 13.98
CA LYS A 382 -3.67 4.70 13.20
C LYS A 382 -3.49 5.41 11.87
N GLU A 383 -2.80 6.54 11.84
CA GLU A 383 -2.49 7.29 10.61
C GLU A 383 -1.67 6.44 9.64
N LEU A 384 -0.63 5.76 10.12
CA LEU A 384 0.20 4.86 9.34
C LEU A 384 -0.63 3.71 8.75
N VAL A 385 -1.37 2.98 9.58
CA VAL A 385 -2.13 1.81 9.11
C VAL A 385 -3.21 2.19 8.11
N VAL A 386 -3.88 3.33 8.30
CA VAL A 386 -4.83 3.86 7.30
C VAL A 386 -4.13 4.20 5.99
N ALA A 387 -2.94 4.78 6.04
CA ALA A 387 -2.18 5.09 4.81
C ALA A 387 -1.78 3.81 4.06
N LEU A 388 -1.31 2.77 4.77
CA LEU A 388 -1.00 1.47 4.17
C LEU A 388 -2.25 0.78 3.60
N ALA A 389 -3.41 0.85 4.29
CA ALA A 389 -4.68 0.36 3.79
C ALA A 389 -5.13 1.11 2.52
N THR A 390 -4.95 2.42 2.51
CA THR A 390 -5.26 3.27 1.35
C THR A 390 -4.36 2.94 0.16
N TYR A 391 -3.08 2.69 0.41
CA TYR A 391 -2.14 2.22 -0.62
C TYR A 391 -2.63 0.90 -1.24
N ASN A 392 -3.01 -0.08 -0.42
CA ASN A 392 -3.55 -1.36 -0.90
C ASN A 392 -4.85 -1.17 -1.69
N LEU A 393 -5.73 -0.27 -1.28
CA LEU A 393 -6.94 0.08 -2.03
C LEU A 393 -6.58 0.60 -3.44
N ILE A 394 -5.61 1.49 -3.54
CA ILE A 394 -5.16 2.03 -4.83
C ILE A 394 -4.58 0.91 -5.69
N ARG A 395 -3.74 0.03 -5.13
CA ARG A 395 -3.20 -1.15 -5.82
C ARG A 395 -4.32 -2.09 -6.31
N LYS A 396 -5.35 -2.31 -5.50
CA LYS A 396 -6.51 -3.11 -5.86
C LYS A 396 -7.27 -2.54 -7.06
N VAL A 397 -7.46 -1.22 -7.10
CA VAL A 397 -8.09 -0.54 -8.24
C VAL A 397 -7.23 -0.65 -9.50
N ILE A 398 -5.92 -0.43 -9.38
CA ILE A 398 -4.97 -0.59 -10.48
C ILE A 398 -5.03 -2.03 -11.01
N TYR A 399 -4.90 -3.02 -10.13
CA TYR A 399 -4.94 -4.43 -10.51
C TYR A 399 -6.25 -4.79 -11.21
N ALA A 400 -7.40 -4.39 -10.67
CA ALA A 400 -8.71 -4.62 -11.29
C ALA A 400 -8.84 -3.98 -12.69
N SER A 401 -8.10 -2.90 -12.95
CA SER A 401 -8.12 -2.21 -14.24
C SER A 401 -7.26 -2.88 -15.31
N ILE A 402 -6.26 -3.68 -14.90
CA ILE A 402 -5.26 -4.27 -15.81
C ILE A 402 -5.24 -5.80 -15.83
N LYS A 403 -5.95 -6.47 -14.91
CA LYS A 403 -5.93 -7.94 -14.76
C LYS A 403 -6.20 -8.72 -16.07
N ASP A 404 -6.95 -8.10 -17.00
CA ASP A 404 -7.31 -8.69 -18.29
C ASP A 404 -6.36 -8.26 -19.42
N LEU A 405 -5.28 -7.52 -19.10
CA LEU A 405 -4.27 -7.08 -20.06
C LEU A 405 -3.08 -8.04 -20.08
N PRO A 406 -2.45 -8.25 -21.25
CA PRO A 406 -1.34 -9.20 -21.40
C PRO A 406 0.01 -8.71 -20.87
N PHE A 407 0.04 -7.70 -20.00
CA PHE A 407 1.27 -7.13 -19.46
C PHE A 407 1.15 -6.78 -17.98
N SER A 408 2.28 -6.86 -17.29
CA SER A 408 2.44 -6.43 -15.91
C SER A 408 2.18 -4.93 -15.75
N PRO A 409 1.67 -4.47 -14.62
CA PRO A 409 1.68 -3.06 -14.24
C PRO A 409 3.12 -2.62 -13.98
N LYS A 410 3.85 -2.25 -15.04
CA LYS A 410 5.16 -1.63 -14.89
C LYS A 410 5.03 -0.23 -14.28
N GLU A 411 6.10 0.27 -13.67
CA GLU A 411 6.24 1.55 -12.97
C GLU A 411 5.53 2.73 -13.65
N ASP A 412 5.61 2.84 -14.97
CA ASP A 412 4.95 3.91 -15.74
C ASP A 412 3.44 3.99 -15.57
N PHE A 413 2.78 2.87 -15.26
CA PHE A 413 1.32 2.83 -15.12
C PHE A 413 0.91 3.34 -13.73
N ILE A 414 1.69 3.02 -12.72
CA ILE A 414 1.46 3.47 -11.34
C ILE A 414 1.74 4.95 -11.22
N LEU A 415 2.85 5.41 -11.78
CA LEU A 415 3.19 6.82 -11.84
C LEU A 415 2.13 7.61 -12.62
N LYS A 416 1.62 7.08 -13.73
CA LYS A 416 0.51 7.68 -14.48
C LYS A 416 -0.80 7.70 -13.71
N PHE A 417 -1.10 6.64 -12.94
CA PHE A 417 -2.31 6.60 -12.12
C PHE A 417 -2.26 7.63 -10.98
N TYR A 418 -1.12 7.76 -10.30
CA TYR A 418 -0.93 8.77 -9.24
C TYR A 418 -0.89 10.19 -9.81
N THR A 419 -0.24 10.42 -10.94
CA THR A 419 -0.23 11.71 -11.62
C THR A 419 -1.61 12.10 -12.14
N LEU A 420 -2.43 11.14 -12.54
CA LEU A 420 -3.81 11.37 -12.96
C LEU A 420 -4.73 11.78 -11.80
N ASN A 421 -4.43 11.39 -10.57
CA ASN A 421 -5.23 11.76 -9.38
C ASN A 421 -4.83 13.10 -8.74
N GLN A 422 -3.71 13.68 -9.15
CA GLN A 422 -3.30 15.01 -8.68
C GLN A 422 -3.55 16.03 -9.78
N ASP A 423 -4.69 16.75 -9.67
CA ASP A 423 -5.04 17.94 -10.47
C ASP A 423 -4.46 17.96 -11.89
N ILE A 424 -5.02 17.15 -12.79
CA ILE A 424 -4.76 17.32 -14.21
C ILE A 424 -5.42 18.61 -14.64
N LEU A 425 -4.63 19.66 -14.75
CA LEU A 425 -5.03 20.87 -15.43
C LEU A 425 -4.85 20.63 -16.94
N VAL A 426 -5.94 20.59 -17.65
CA VAL A 426 -5.95 20.59 -19.11
C VAL A 426 -6.05 22.03 -19.58
N ASP A 427 -5.09 22.50 -20.36
CA ASP A 427 -5.18 23.84 -20.95
C ASP A 427 -6.25 23.90 -22.05
N LYS A 428 -6.59 25.11 -22.49
CA LYS A 428 -7.57 25.34 -23.55
C LYS A 428 -7.22 24.67 -24.90
N LYS A 429 -6.02 24.08 -25.02
CA LYS A 429 -5.54 23.35 -26.22
C LYS A 429 -5.46 21.84 -25.97
N GLY A 430 -6.05 21.32 -24.88
CA GLY A 430 -6.06 19.90 -24.54
C GLY A 430 -4.72 19.33 -24.02
N ARG A 431 -3.75 20.18 -23.68
CA ARG A 431 -2.48 19.75 -23.11
C ARG A 431 -2.60 19.52 -21.61
N VAL A 432 -2.15 18.37 -21.18
CA VAL A 432 -2.20 17.95 -19.78
C VAL A 432 -1.00 18.54 -19.02
N TYR A 433 -1.27 19.31 -17.98
CA TYR A 433 -0.25 19.85 -17.09
C TYR A 433 -0.37 19.21 -15.72
N ASN A 434 0.76 18.73 -15.20
CA ASN A 434 0.86 18.33 -13.82
C ASN A 434 1.29 19.53 -12.97
N ARG A 435 0.59 19.82 -11.88
CA ARG A 435 0.90 20.93 -10.97
C ARG A 435 2.34 20.87 -10.42
N TRP A 436 2.96 19.69 -10.44
CA TRP A 436 4.35 19.46 -10.01
C TRP A 436 5.39 19.83 -11.07
N SER A 437 5.02 20.00 -12.33
CA SER A 437 5.96 20.35 -13.40
C SER A 437 6.45 21.79 -13.35
N THR A 438 5.82 22.68 -12.58
CA THR A 438 6.24 24.09 -12.50
C THR A 438 7.53 24.30 -11.72
N GLY A 439 7.89 23.41 -10.77
CA GLY A 439 9.17 23.41 -10.07
C GLY A 439 10.31 22.76 -10.87
N ARG A 440 10.02 21.67 -11.57
CA ARG A 440 11.00 20.96 -12.40
C ARG A 440 11.30 21.67 -13.73
N ARG A 441 10.35 22.42 -14.29
CA ARG A 441 10.60 23.15 -15.55
C ARG A 441 11.74 24.16 -15.47
N ARG A 442 12.11 24.66 -14.31
CA ARG A 442 13.32 25.47 -14.16
C ARG A 442 14.59 24.65 -14.36
N ASN A 443 14.60 23.41 -13.92
CA ASN A 443 15.76 22.52 -14.05
C ASN A 443 15.82 21.85 -15.43
N GLU A 444 14.68 21.41 -15.98
CA GLU A 444 14.63 20.86 -17.36
C GLU A 444 14.88 21.92 -18.44
N ALA A 445 14.54 23.19 -18.20
CA ALA A 445 14.92 24.28 -19.09
C ALA A 445 16.43 24.61 -19.05
N VAL A 446 17.10 24.27 -17.93
CA VAL A 446 18.56 24.37 -17.80
C VAL A 446 19.21 23.18 -18.47
N ASP A 447 18.71 21.95 -18.25
CA ASP A 447 19.23 20.71 -18.82
C ASP A 447 19.05 20.66 -20.35
N ASN A 448 17.90 21.13 -20.87
CA ASN A 448 17.70 21.26 -22.33
C ASN A 448 18.56 22.36 -22.99
N LYS A 449 19.01 23.36 -22.23
CA LYS A 449 19.97 24.35 -22.74
C LYS A 449 21.40 23.79 -22.76
N THR A 450 21.77 22.93 -21.81
CA THR A 450 23.06 22.21 -21.79
C THR A 450 23.12 21.20 -22.91
N ASP A 451 22.08 20.38 -23.11
CA ASP A 451 21.99 19.42 -24.22
C ASP A 451 22.00 20.08 -25.60
N ALA A 452 21.37 21.25 -25.74
CA ALA A 452 21.40 22.02 -26.99
C ALA A 452 22.77 22.68 -27.24
N ALA A 453 23.51 23.01 -26.18
CA ALA A 453 24.87 23.54 -26.29
C ALA A 453 25.88 22.42 -26.63
N GLU A 454 25.75 21.22 -26.04
CA GLU A 454 26.57 20.05 -26.36
C GLU A 454 26.33 19.54 -27.79
N LYS A 455 25.09 19.49 -28.26
CA LYS A 455 24.77 19.14 -29.67
C LYS A 455 25.32 20.14 -30.69
N LYS A 456 25.42 21.42 -30.35
CA LYS A 456 26.04 22.44 -31.23
C LYS A 456 27.58 22.31 -31.25
N THR A 457 28.19 21.80 -30.20
CA THR A 457 29.63 21.60 -30.10
C THR A 457 30.04 20.33 -30.86
N LEU A 458 29.24 19.29 -30.86
CA LEU A 458 29.46 18.04 -31.61
C LEU A 458 29.23 18.15 -33.12
N GLN A 459 28.54 19.19 -33.59
CA GLN A 459 28.38 19.48 -35.04
C GLN A 459 29.52 20.35 -35.62
N LYS A 460 30.51 20.74 -34.79
CA LYS A 460 31.66 21.57 -35.22
C LYS A 460 33.00 20.82 -35.10
N ILE A 461 32.97 19.53 -34.78
CA ILE A 461 34.09 18.60 -34.89
C ILE A 461 33.76 17.56 -35.98
#